data_c8bca34d6f476499b31ef6b81982efac
#
_entry.id   c8bca34d6f476499b31ef6b81982efac
#
_cell.length_a   1.000
_cell.length_b   1.000
_cell.length_c   1.000
_cell.angle_alpha   90.00
_cell.angle_beta   90.00
_cell.angle_gamma   90.00
#
_symmetry.space_group_name_H-M   'P 1'
#
loop_
_entity.id
_entity.type
_entity.pdbx_description
1 polymer ?
#
loop_
_entity_poly.entity_id
_entity_poly.type
_entity_poly.pdbx_seq_one_letter_code
_entity_poly.pdbx_strand_id
1 'polypeptide(L)'
;MTLDEILASLFPQGHQVRTSGSLIGGKADLPGGGPIHVIGIKDTAFLGVEDAVILANRVIEIIESDKAAPILVLIDSSSQRMSRHDELLGLSEYLAHLAKTLLFAEAQGHRTIGLLYGGSAAGAFIATALATGTLVALP
;
A
#
# COMPACT_ATOMS: atom_id res chain seq x y z
N MET A 1 -3.91 16.83 -4.19
CA MET A 1 -3.10 16.30 -5.30
C MET A 1 -3.71 15.00 -5.80
N THR A 2 -3.73 14.83 -7.11
CA THR A 2 -4.13 13.57 -7.73
C THR A 2 -3.00 12.55 -7.65
N LEU A 3 -3.33 11.27 -7.87
CA LEU A 3 -2.32 10.22 -7.93
C LEU A 3 -1.27 10.50 -9.01
N ASP A 4 -1.70 10.94 -10.18
CA ASP A 4 -0.78 11.25 -11.28
C ASP A 4 0.18 12.38 -10.94
N GLU A 5 -0.31 13.43 -10.27
CA GLU A 5 0.53 14.53 -9.80
C GLU A 5 1.56 14.07 -8.78
N ILE A 6 1.16 13.18 -7.87
CA ILE A 6 2.04 12.61 -6.85
C ILE A 6 3.14 11.77 -7.53
N LEU A 7 2.75 10.87 -8.44
CA LEU A 7 3.70 10.03 -9.14
C LEU A 7 4.68 10.84 -10.00
N ALA A 8 4.19 11.88 -10.65
CA ALA A 8 5.05 12.78 -11.43
C ALA A 8 6.03 13.55 -10.54
N SER A 9 5.60 13.96 -9.36
CA SER A 9 6.44 14.67 -8.39
C SER A 9 7.52 13.79 -7.79
N LEU A 10 7.14 12.56 -7.41
CA LEU A 10 8.07 11.59 -6.80
C LEU A 10 9.04 10.99 -7.81
N PHE A 11 8.59 10.78 -9.03
CA PHE A 11 9.34 10.08 -10.07
C PHE A 11 9.40 10.91 -11.35
N PRO A 12 10.12 12.04 -11.33
CA PRO A 12 10.15 12.96 -12.47
C PRO A 12 10.78 12.36 -13.73
N GLN A 13 11.54 11.27 -13.59
CA GLN A 13 12.15 10.57 -14.71
C GLN A 13 11.29 9.41 -15.23
N GLY A 14 10.08 9.23 -14.68
CA GLY A 14 9.16 8.19 -15.05
C GLY A 14 9.06 7.04 -14.04
N HIS A 15 8.07 6.18 -14.25
CA HIS A 15 7.81 5.05 -13.36
C HIS A 15 7.10 3.93 -14.10
N GLN A 16 7.05 2.76 -13.46
CA GLN A 16 6.30 1.59 -13.92
C GLN A 16 5.16 1.26 -12.94
N VAL A 17 4.52 2.28 -12.41
CA VAL A 17 3.37 2.13 -11.51
C VAL A 17 2.09 2.09 -12.35
N ARG A 18 1.26 1.10 -12.08
CA ARG A 18 0.00 0.88 -12.79
C ARG A 18 -1.14 0.74 -11.78
N THR A 19 -2.34 0.95 -12.27
CA THR A 19 -3.56 0.77 -11.48
C THR A 19 -4.39 -0.37 -12.07
N SER A 20 -5.06 -1.11 -11.19
CA SER A 20 -6.01 -2.16 -11.55
C SER A 20 -7.20 -2.03 -10.61
N GLY A 21 -8.34 -1.57 -11.13
CA GLY A 21 -9.45 -1.17 -10.29
C GLY A 21 -9.02 -0.08 -9.32
N SER A 22 -9.22 -0.30 -8.03
CA SER A 22 -8.82 0.62 -6.97
C SER A 22 -7.40 0.36 -6.43
N LEU A 23 -6.69 -0.63 -6.97
CA LEU A 23 -5.36 -0.97 -6.48
C LEU A 23 -4.25 -0.34 -7.32
N ILE A 24 -3.16 0.01 -6.66
CA ILE A 24 -1.95 0.56 -7.23
C ILE A 24 -0.83 -0.46 -7.06
N GLY A 25 -0.02 -0.65 -8.08
CA GLY A 25 1.13 -1.55 -7.99
C GLY A 25 2.18 -1.26 -9.04
N GLY A 26 3.43 -1.53 -8.71
CA GLY A 26 4.53 -1.36 -9.63
C GLY A 26 5.83 -0.98 -8.94
N LYS A 27 6.72 -0.40 -9.70
CA LYS A 27 8.02 0.04 -9.21
C LYS A 27 8.50 1.28 -9.95
N ALA A 28 9.47 1.94 -9.37
CA ALA A 28 10.12 3.11 -9.94
C ALA A 28 11.54 3.22 -9.42
N ASP A 29 12.30 4.15 -9.95
CA ASP A 29 13.60 4.52 -9.41
C ASP A 29 13.52 5.91 -8.80
N LEU A 30 14.00 6.03 -7.57
CA LEU A 30 14.11 7.32 -6.92
C LEU A 30 15.22 8.14 -7.56
N PRO A 31 15.08 9.47 -7.70
CA PRO A 31 16.16 10.32 -8.18
C PRO A 31 17.40 10.15 -7.30
N GLY A 32 18.44 9.52 -7.85
CA GLY A 32 19.69 9.26 -7.13
C GLY A 32 19.61 8.22 -6.01
N GLY A 33 18.48 7.49 -5.86
CA GLY A 33 18.24 6.64 -4.72
C GLY A 33 18.01 5.15 -4.99
N GLY A 34 17.96 4.73 -6.23
CA GLY A 34 17.72 3.33 -6.58
C GLY A 34 16.25 2.92 -6.58
N PRO A 35 15.95 1.62 -6.69
CA PRO A 35 14.59 1.12 -6.90
C PRO A 35 13.71 1.26 -5.66
N ILE A 36 12.41 1.48 -5.90
CA ILE A 36 11.37 1.50 -4.88
C ILE A 36 10.16 0.74 -5.42
N HIS A 37 9.56 -0.09 -4.59
CA HIS A 37 8.28 -0.73 -4.90
C HIS A 37 7.14 0.17 -4.47
N VAL A 38 6.07 0.21 -5.27
CA VAL A 38 4.89 1.01 -4.99
C VAL A 38 3.67 0.11 -4.96
N ILE A 39 2.92 0.17 -3.89
CA ILE A 39 1.61 -0.46 -3.76
C ILE A 39 0.62 0.57 -3.22
N GLY A 40 -0.66 0.28 -3.29
CA GLY A 40 -1.62 1.18 -2.67
C GLY A 40 -3.06 0.97 -3.08
N ILE A 41 -3.88 1.88 -2.59
CA ILE A 41 -5.31 1.94 -2.84
C ILE A 41 -5.71 3.38 -3.18
N LYS A 42 -6.59 3.55 -4.13
CA LYS A 42 -7.00 4.84 -4.67
C LYS A 42 -8.52 4.99 -4.73
N ASP A 43 -8.96 6.20 -5.09
CA ASP A 43 -10.36 6.54 -5.34
C ASP A 43 -11.26 6.39 -4.11
N THR A 44 -10.72 6.60 -2.91
CA THR A 44 -11.44 6.49 -1.65
C THR A 44 -12.18 5.15 -1.52
N ALA A 45 -11.59 4.08 -2.05
CA ALA A 45 -12.22 2.77 -2.12
C ALA A 45 -12.31 2.10 -0.76
N PHE A 46 -13.32 1.26 -0.58
CA PHE A 46 -13.42 0.40 0.60
C PHE A 46 -12.44 -0.78 0.45
N LEU A 47 -11.76 -1.11 1.53
CA LEU A 47 -10.82 -2.23 1.56
C LEU A 47 -11.56 -3.51 1.96
N GLY A 48 -11.70 -4.44 1.01
CA GLY A 48 -12.32 -5.75 1.22
C GLY A 48 -11.27 -6.86 1.28
N VAL A 49 -11.75 -8.10 1.45
CA VAL A 49 -10.89 -9.30 1.54
C VAL A 49 -10.02 -9.46 0.30
N GLU A 50 -10.61 -9.36 -0.89
CA GLU A 50 -9.89 -9.59 -2.14
C GLU A 50 -8.74 -8.61 -2.33
N ASP A 51 -8.98 -7.33 -2.06
CA ASP A 51 -7.96 -6.30 -2.17
C ASP A 51 -6.88 -6.45 -1.11
N ALA A 52 -7.25 -6.80 0.11
CA ALA A 52 -6.32 -7.06 1.20
C ALA A 52 -5.38 -8.22 0.86
N VAL A 53 -5.90 -9.30 0.29
CA VAL A 53 -5.12 -10.45 -0.17
C VAL A 53 -4.14 -10.05 -1.28
N ILE A 54 -4.60 -9.29 -2.26
CA ILE A 54 -3.74 -8.84 -3.37
C ILE A 54 -2.60 -7.97 -2.85
N LEU A 55 -2.90 -7.01 -1.99
CA LEU A 55 -1.88 -6.13 -1.41
C LEU A 55 -0.86 -6.92 -0.58
N ALA A 56 -1.33 -7.84 0.27
CA ALA A 56 -0.45 -8.69 1.07
C ALA A 56 0.44 -9.57 0.20
N ASN A 57 -0.09 -10.17 -0.86
CA ASN A 57 0.68 -10.99 -1.78
C ASN A 57 1.76 -10.18 -2.50
N ARG A 58 1.47 -8.96 -2.88
CA ARG A 58 2.47 -8.06 -3.48
C ARG A 58 3.62 -7.78 -2.52
N VAL A 59 3.32 -7.54 -1.25
CA VAL A 59 4.34 -7.33 -0.22
C VAL A 59 5.18 -8.60 -0.03
N ILE A 60 4.57 -9.77 0.00
CA ILE A 60 5.27 -11.05 0.12
C ILE A 60 6.21 -11.26 -1.07
N GLU A 61 5.78 -10.98 -2.28
CA GLU A 61 6.62 -11.06 -3.48
C GLU A 61 7.84 -10.15 -3.37
N ILE A 62 7.66 -8.94 -2.85
CA ILE A 62 8.76 -8.01 -2.62
C ILE A 62 9.75 -8.56 -1.59
N ILE A 63 9.26 -9.12 -0.49
CA ILE A 63 10.10 -9.75 0.54
C ILE A 63 10.93 -10.89 -0.04
N GLU A 64 10.34 -11.68 -0.93
CA GLU A 64 11.01 -12.81 -1.58
C GLU A 64 12.03 -12.41 -2.66
N SER A 65 12.08 -11.15 -3.06
CA SER A 65 12.94 -10.66 -4.12
C SER A 65 14.42 -10.50 -3.75
N ASP A 66 14.80 -10.78 -2.53
CA ASP A 66 16.17 -10.70 -1.98
C ASP A 66 16.81 -9.30 -2.02
N LYS A 67 16.02 -8.27 -2.30
CA LYS A 67 16.49 -6.89 -2.36
C LYS A 67 15.82 -6.06 -1.27
N ALA A 68 16.64 -5.35 -0.49
CA ALA A 68 16.13 -4.47 0.56
C ALA A 68 15.59 -3.13 0.02
N ALA A 69 14.88 -3.16 -1.10
CA ALA A 69 14.28 -1.97 -1.67
C ALA A 69 13.10 -1.49 -0.81
N PRO A 70 12.94 -0.17 -0.62
CA PRO A 70 11.82 0.35 0.15
C PRO A 70 10.49 0.14 -0.56
N ILE A 71 9.41 0.16 0.23
CA ILE A 71 8.04 0.00 -0.25
C ILE A 71 7.28 1.28 0.08
N LEU A 72 6.77 1.94 -0.94
CA LEU A 72 5.88 3.08 -0.80
C LEU A 72 4.44 2.60 -0.87
N VAL A 73 3.67 2.89 0.15
CA VAL A 73 2.24 2.56 0.22
C VAL A 73 1.45 3.85 0.03
N LEU A 74 0.83 4.00 -1.14
CA LEU A 74 -0.01 5.15 -1.47
C LEU A 74 -1.44 4.89 -0.99
N ILE A 75 -2.00 5.79 -0.19
CA ILE A 75 -3.25 5.55 0.53
C ILE A 75 -4.27 6.65 0.26
N ASP A 76 -5.35 6.27 -0.39
CA ASP A 76 -6.59 7.02 -0.51
C ASP A 76 -7.73 6.00 -0.45
N SER A 77 -8.16 5.68 0.76
CA SER A 77 -9.20 4.69 1.01
C SER A 77 -10.34 5.28 1.85
N SER A 78 -11.46 4.57 1.86
CA SER A 78 -12.48 4.72 2.89
C SER A 78 -12.12 3.78 4.05
N SER A 79 -13.13 3.27 4.76
CA SER A 79 -12.93 2.24 5.79
C SER A 79 -12.76 0.86 5.13
N GLN A 80 -12.65 -0.18 5.94
CA GLN A 80 -12.82 -1.55 5.46
C GLN A 80 -14.25 -1.73 4.94
N ARG A 81 -14.41 -2.65 3.98
CA ARG A 81 -15.73 -2.94 3.41
C ARG A 81 -16.59 -3.66 4.46
N MET A 82 -17.74 -3.08 4.78
CA MET A 82 -18.68 -3.63 5.75
C MET A 82 -19.77 -4.43 5.03
N SER A 83 -19.38 -5.46 4.28
CA SER A 83 -20.32 -6.35 3.59
C SER A 83 -20.42 -7.69 4.32
N ARG A 84 -21.58 -8.33 4.22
CA ARG A 84 -21.78 -9.67 4.77
C ARG A 84 -20.82 -10.68 4.14
N HIS A 85 -20.55 -10.55 2.85
CA HIS A 85 -19.63 -11.42 2.11
C HIS A 85 -18.22 -11.35 2.72
N ASP A 86 -17.69 -10.13 2.94
CA ASP A 86 -16.37 -9.95 3.52
C ASP A 86 -16.31 -10.46 4.97
N GLU A 87 -17.36 -10.23 5.76
CA GLU A 87 -17.44 -10.75 7.12
C GLU A 87 -17.42 -12.28 7.16
N LEU A 88 -18.16 -12.93 6.28
CA LEU A 88 -18.18 -14.40 6.17
C LEU A 88 -16.83 -14.97 5.75
N LEU A 89 -16.05 -14.23 4.97
CA LEU A 89 -14.70 -14.63 4.59
C LEU A 89 -13.65 -14.33 5.67
N GLY A 90 -14.01 -13.60 6.73
CA GLY A 90 -13.09 -13.26 7.81
C GLY A 90 -12.23 -12.04 7.52
N LEU A 91 -12.84 -10.94 7.09
CA LEU A 91 -12.15 -9.70 6.71
C LEU A 91 -11.14 -9.24 7.77
N SER A 92 -11.49 -9.29 9.05
CA SER A 92 -10.59 -8.86 10.13
C SER A 92 -9.26 -9.62 10.14
N GLU A 93 -9.28 -10.90 9.80
CA GLU A 93 -8.08 -11.73 9.73
C GLU A 93 -7.22 -11.36 8.52
N TYR A 94 -7.84 -11.05 7.39
CA TYR A 94 -7.11 -10.60 6.20
C TYR A 94 -6.52 -9.21 6.38
N LEU A 95 -7.19 -8.32 7.09
CA LEU A 95 -6.64 -7.02 7.46
C LEU A 95 -5.44 -7.18 8.41
N ALA A 96 -5.55 -8.06 9.39
CA ALA A 96 -4.45 -8.39 10.30
C ALA A 96 -3.27 -9.02 9.53
N HIS A 97 -3.55 -9.87 8.57
CA HIS A 97 -2.53 -10.48 7.71
C HIS A 97 -1.79 -9.40 6.90
N LEU A 98 -2.50 -8.46 6.30
CA LEU A 98 -1.89 -7.35 5.57
C LEU A 98 -0.98 -6.52 6.48
N ALA A 99 -1.46 -6.15 7.67
CA ALA A 99 -0.67 -5.41 8.64
C ALA A 99 0.60 -6.15 9.04
N LYS A 100 0.48 -7.45 9.35
CA LYS A 100 1.62 -8.30 9.72
C LYS A 100 2.62 -8.42 8.58
N THR A 101 2.15 -8.51 7.35
CA THR A 101 2.99 -8.63 6.16
C THR A 101 3.83 -7.36 5.97
N LEU A 102 3.24 -6.18 6.15
CA LEU A 102 3.95 -4.91 6.11
C LEU A 102 4.98 -4.79 7.23
N LEU A 103 4.61 -5.18 8.45
CA LEU A 103 5.54 -5.18 9.59
C LEU A 103 6.69 -6.16 9.36
N PHE A 104 6.42 -7.32 8.78
CA PHE A 104 7.44 -8.30 8.44
C PHE A 104 8.39 -7.78 7.37
N ALA A 105 7.89 -7.08 6.36
CA ALA A 105 8.72 -6.44 5.33
C ALA A 105 9.71 -5.47 5.97
N GLU A 106 9.24 -4.62 6.88
CA GLU A 106 10.09 -3.68 7.62
C GLU A 106 11.17 -4.42 8.40
N ALA A 107 10.81 -5.50 9.09
CA ALA A 107 11.74 -6.32 9.86
C ALA A 107 12.79 -7.02 8.96
N GLN A 108 12.46 -7.31 7.71
CA GLN A 108 13.35 -7.91 6.73
C GLN A 108 14.22 -6.90 5.98
N GLY A 109 14.17 -5.63 6.35
CA GLY A 109 15.00 -4.59 5.75
C GLY A 109 14.34 -3.81 4.61
N HIS A 110 13.08 -4.08 4.28
CA HIS A 110 12.30 -3.30 3.32
C HIS A 110 11.63 -2.14 4.06
N ARG A 111 12.24 -0.98 4.08
CA ARG A 111 11.64 0.19 4.73
C ARG A 111 10.27 0.46 4.10
N THR A 112 9.23 0.56 4.94
CA THR A 112 7.88 0.84 4.50
C THR A 112 7.51 2.29 4.81
N ILE A 113 6.98 2.98 3.79
CA ILE A 113 6.61 4.39 3.88
C ILE A 113 5.17 4.52 3.41
N GLY A 114 4.28 4.90 4.32
CA GLY A 114 2.90 5.21 3.98
C GLY A 114 2.78 6.67 3.58
N LEU A 115 2.17 6.94 2.44
CA LEU A 115 1.81 8.29 2.01
C LEU A 115 0.28 8.38 1.95
N LEU A 116 -0.29 9.04 2.94
CA LEU A 116 -1.71 9.32 2.99
C LEU A 116 -1.98 10.57 2.16
N TYR A 117 -2.40 10.38 0.92
CA TYR A 117 -2.68 11.49 0.00
C TYR A 117 -4.17 11.78 -0.14
N GLY A 118 -5.02 10.93 0.41
CA GLY A 118 -6.46 11.10 0.48
C GLY A 118 -6.96 10.63 1.84
N GLY A 119 -8.10 9.93 1.86
CA GLY A 119 -8.69 9.41 3.09
C GLY A 119 -8.11 8.08 3.55
N SER A 120 -8.36 7.74 4.79
CA SER A 120 -8.31 6.38 5.31
C SER A 120 -8.96 6.34 6.69
N ALA A 121 -9.63 5.26 7.03
CA ALA A 121 -10.35 5.17 8.30
C ALA A 121 -10.42 3.73 8.81
N ALA A 122 -10.65 3.60 10.12
CA ALA A 122 -10.94 2.35 10.83
C ALA A 122 -9.92 1.23 10.50
N GLY A 123 -10.39 0.01 10.18
CA GLY A 123 -9.53 -1.13 9.90
C GLY A 123 -8.64 -0.96 8.67
N ALA A 124 -9.09 -0.23 7.66
CA ALA A 124 -8.27 0.07 6.49
C ALA A 124 -7.07 0.94 6.88
N PHE A 125 -7.27 1.94 7.72
CA PHE A 125 -6.19 2.79 8.25
C PHE A 125 -5.18 1.97 9.07
N ILE A 126 -5.66 1.10 9.93
CA ILE A 126 -4.82 0.26 10.78
C ILE A 126 -3.98 -0.70 9.93
N ALA A 127 -4.60 -1.34 8.92
CA ALA A 127 -3.94 -2.36 8.10
C ALA A 127 -2.95 -1.79 7.09
N THR A 128 -3.06 -0.53 6.71
CA THR A 128 -2.21 0.12 5.71
C THR A 128 -1.33 1.19 6.32
N ALA A 129 -1.89 2.31 6.72
CA ALA A 129 -1.14 3.48 7.18
C ALA A 129 -0.35 3.21 8.47
N LEU A 130 -1.03 2.71 9.49
CA LEU A 130 -0.39 2.44 10.80
C LEU A 130 0.57 1.24 10.77
N ALA A 131 0.47 0.38 9.76
CA ALA A 131 1.36 -0.77 9.62
C ALA A 131 2.70 -0.41 8.93
N THR A 132 2.83 0.80 8.42
CA THR A 132 4.09 1.27 7.80
C THR A 132 5.06 1.79 8.86
N GLY A 133 6.35 1.67 8.58
CA GLY A 133 7.40 2.15 9.47
C GLY A 133 7.47 3.68 9.56
N THR A 134 7.10 4.37 8.49
CA THR A 134 7.02 5.84 8.44
C THR A 134 5.71 6.22 7.75
N LEU A 135 4.97 7.13 8.35
CA LEU A 135 3.72 7.63 7.78
C LEU A 135 3.81 9.13 7.51
N VAL A 136 3.51 9.50 6.28
CA VAL A 136 3.43 10.90 5.85
C VAL A 136 2.02 11.17 5.36
N ALA A 137 1.46 12.28 5.76
CA ALA A 137 0.15 12.73 5.30
C ALA A 137 0.29 14.05 4.55
N LEU A 138 -0.39 14.15 3.42
CA LEU A 138 -0.50 15.42 2.71
C LEU A 138 -1.62 16.28 3.32
N PRO A 139 -1.46 17.59 3.33
CA PRO A 139 -2.49 18.50 3.85
C PRO A 139 -3.77 18.49 3.02
#